data_6efc77dcdea89ce6ef82c51f1b0c50dd
#
_entry.id   6efc77dcdea89ce6ef82c51f1b0c50dd
#
_cell.length_a   1.000
_cell.length_b   1.000
_cell.length_c   1.000
_cell.angle_alpha   90.00
_cell.angle_beta   90.00
_cell.angle_gamma   90.00
#
_symmetry.space_group_name_H-M   'P 1'
#
loop_
_entity.id
_entity.type
_entity.pdbx_description
1 polymer ?
#
loop_
_entity_poly.entity_id
_entity_poly.type
_entity_poly.pdbx_seq_one_letter_code
_entity_poly.pdbx_strand_id
1 'polypeptide(L)'
;MSDDDLLFKVAGLPEDHGEDVPLLEVVCSERHFFVRQEAAKRIRDAELLKDHAGDRHIGQILVRAMRRREDLAYLEKLVAESRHLEVRKAAEAQLRQIRPNLGMPDEVAE
;
A
#
# COMPACT_ATOMS: atom_id res chain seq x y z
N MET A 1 -1.67 13.05 -22.12
CA MET A 1 -2.74 12.14 -21.68
C MET A 1 -3.49 12.79 -20.54
N SER A 2 -4.81 12.83 -20.63
CA SER A 2 -5.62 13.42 -19.56
C SER A 2 -5.65 12.49 -18.35
N ASP A 3 -6.11 13.03 -17.20
CA ASP A 3 -6.23 12.19 -16.00
C ASP A 3 -7.22 11.06 -16.22
N ASP A 4 -8.34 11.31 -16.92
CA ASP A 4 -9.31 10.25 -17.19
C ASP A 4 -8.73 9.17 -18.06
N ASP A 5 -7.98 9.54 -19.10
CA ASP A 5 -7.36 8.55 -19.99
C ASP A 5 -6.34 7.72 -19.25
N LEU A 6 -5.54 8.36 -18.41
CA LEU A 6 -4.52 7.64 -17.64
C LEU A 6 -5.16 6.72 -16.61
N LEU A 7 -6.19 7.19 -15.94
CA LEU A 7 -6.92 6.37 -14.98
C LEU A 7 -7.49 5.12 -15.65
N PHE A 8 -8.07 5.29 -16.83
CA PHE A 8 -8.64 4.19 -17.57
C PHE A 8 -7.56 3.17 -17.95
N LYS A 9 -6.41 3.67 -18.41
CA LYS A 9 -5.31 2.80 -18.78
C LYS A 9 -4.78 2.02 -17.58
N VAL A 10 -4.58 2.71 -16.46
CA VAL A 10 -4.05 2.07 -15.25
C VAL A 10 -5.04 1.03 -14.73
N ALA A 11 -6.33 1.37 -14.67
CA ALA A 11 -7.33 0.45 -14.14
C ALA A 11 -7.48 -0.79 -15.01
N GLY A 12 -7.13 -0.70 -16.30
CA GLY A 12 -7.22 -1.84 -17.22
C GLY A 12 -6.01 -2.74 -17.26
N LEU A 13 -4.97 -2.46 -16.48
CA LEU A 13 -3.77 -3.30 -16.51
C LEU A 13 -4.07 -4.68 -15.92
N PRO A 14 -3.52 -5.74 -16.54
CA PRO A 14 -3.66 -7.09 -15.97
C PRO A 14 -2.84 -7.22 -14.70
N GLU A 15 -3.14 -8.26 -13.91
CA GLU A 15 -2.43 -8.46 -12.66
C GLU A 15 -0.94 -8.75 -12.86
N ASP A 16 -0.58 -9.35 -13.98
CA ASP A 16 0.80 -9.71 -14.25
C ASP A 16 1.52 -8.68 -15.12
N HIS A 17 1.07 -7.43 -15.09
CA HIS A 17 1.71 -6.36 -15.84
C HIS A 17 3.15 -6.13 -15.37
N GLY A 18 3.99 -5.61 -16.25
CA GLY A 18 5.36 -5.31 -15.91
C GLY A 18 5.63 -3.82 -15.81
N GLU A 19 4.70 -3.05 -15.26
CA GLU A 19 4.71 -1.59 -15.34
C GLU A 19 4.85 -0.88 -14.00
N ASP A 20 5.51 -1.52 -13.02
CA ASP A 20 5.65 -0.89 -11.70
C ASP A 20 6.38 0.45 -11.77
N VAL A 21 7.43 0.57 -12.59
CA VAL A 21 8.18 1.82 -12.67
C VAL A 21 7.33 2.94 -13.28
N PRO A 22 6.65 2.75 -14.44
CA PRO A 22 5.73 3.78 -14.92
C PRO A 22 4.63 4.12 -13.93
N LEU A 23 4.10 3.12 -13.21
CA LEU A 23 3.08 3.38 -12.21
C LEU A 23 3.62 4.22 -11.05
N LEU A 24 4.84 3.95 -10.64
CA LEU A 24 5.46 4.75 -9.58
C LEU A 24 5.63 6.19 -10.02
N GLU A 25 5.96 6.43 -11.29
CA GLU A 25 6.05 7.79 -11.80
C GLU A 25 4.72 8.51 -11.70
N VAL A 26 3.61 7.81 -11.93
CA VAL A 26 2.28 8.41 -11.76
C VAL A 26 2.02 8.74 -10.30
N VAL A 27 2.39 7.85 -9.38
CA VAL A 27 2.23 8.09 -7.94
C VAL A 27 2.98 9.33 -7.51
N CYS A 28 4.17 9.56 -8.06
CA CYS A 28 5.01 10.70 -7.72
C CYS A 28 4.63 11.98 -8.46
N SER A 29 3.69 11.90 -9.40
CA SER A 29 3.32 13.04 -10.24
C SER A 29 2.39 13.99 -9.51
N GLU A 30 2.06 15.11 -10.18
CA GLU A 30 1.10 16.07 -9.64
C GLU A 30 -0.32 15.82 -10.16
N ARG A 31 -0.58 14.65 -10.71
CA ARG A 31 -1.91 14.32 -11.20
C ARG A 31 -2.89 14.20 -10.04
N HIS A 32 -4.17 14.22 -10.39
CA HIS A 32 -5.24 14.14 -9.40
C HIS A 32 -5.06 12.88 -8.52
N PHE A 33 -5.44 12.99 -7.24
CA PHE A 33 -5.17 11.92 -6.30
C PHE A 33 -5.86 10.60 -6.68
N PHE A 34 -6.99 10.65 -7.37
CA PHE A 34 -7.65 9.41 -7.84
C PHE A 34 -6.74 8.60 -8.75
N VAL A 35 -6.05 9.30 -9.67
CA VAL A 35 -5.14 8.64 -10.61
C VAL A 35 -3.96 8.05 -9.85
N ARG A 36 -3.41 8.84 -8.92
CA ARG A 36 -2.27 8.41 -8.13
C ARG A 36 -2.59 7.20 -7.26
N GLN A 37 -3.78 7.18 -6.64
CA GLN A 37 -4.21 6.05 -5.83
C GLN A 37 -4.40 4.80 -6.68
N GLU A 38 -5.01 4.94 -7.84
CA GLU A 38 -5.21 3.78 -8.70
C GLU A 38 -3.87 3.22 -9.16
N ALA A 39 -2.91 4.08 -9.49
CA ALA A 39 -1.57 3.63 -9.86
C ALA A 39 -0.92 2.89 -8.70
N ALA A 40 -1.04 3.41 -7.49
CA ALA A 40 -0.46 2.77 -6.31
C ALA A 40 -1.05 1.39 -6.07
N LYS A 41 -2.37 1.24 -6.28
CA LYS A 41 -3.02 -0.05 -6.11
C LYS A 41 -2.54 -1.09 -7.11
N ARG A 42 -2.05 -0.65 -8.26
CA ARG A 42 -1.60 -1.55 -9.31
C ARG A 42 -0.12 -1.90 -9.23
N ILE A 43 0.64 -1.21 -8.37
CA ILE A 43 2.05 -1.54 -8.18
C ILE A 43 2.14 -2.89 -7.47
N ARG A 44 2.91 -3.80 -8.06
CA ARG A 44 3.03 -5.16 -7.53
C ARG A 44 4.08 -5.24 -6.43
N ASP A 45 5.13 -4.42 -6.49
CA ASP A 45 6.19 -4.44 -5.49
C ASP A 45 5.93 -3.34 -4.47
N ALA A 46 5.37 -3.72 -3.34
CA ALA A 46 5.02 -2.77 -2.29
C ALA A 46 6.23 -2.00 -1.75
N GLU A 47 7.44 -2.54 -1.92
CA GLU A 47 8.64 -1.84 -1.47
C GLU A 47 8.79 -0.48 -2.14
N LEU A 48 8.31 -0.36 -3.39
CA LEU A 48 8.41 0.89 -4.13
C LEU A 48 7.57 1.99 -3.50
N LEU A 49 6.57 1.65 -2.71
CA LEU A 49 5.69 2.63 -2.08
C LEU A 49 6.18 3.08 -0.71
N LYS A 50 7.22 2.46 -0.16
CA LYS A 50 7.64 2.77 1.21
C LYS A 50 8.10 4.22 1.37
N ASP A 51 8.71 4.78 0.34
CA ASP A 51 9.14 6.18 0.40
C ASP A 51 7.97 7.15 0.40
N HIS A 52 6.77 6.65 0.09
CA HIS A 52 5.57 7.47 0.02
C HIS A 52 4.61 7.18 1.18
N ALA A 53 5.05 6.46 2.19
CA ALA A 53 4.22 6.12 3.33
C ALA A 53 3.82 7.35 4.15
N GLY A 54 4.49 8.47 3.95
CA GLY A 54 4.11 9.73 4.58
C GLY A 54 2.86 10.36 3.98
N ASP A 55 2.40 9.90 2.83
CA ASP A 55 1.15 10.35 2.24
C ASP A 55 0.02 9.51 2.83
N ARG A 56 -1.02 10.18 3.34
CA ARG A 56 -2.12 9.50 4.03
C ARG A 56 -2.79 8.44 3.16
N HIS A 57 -3.03 8.75 1.90
CA HIS A 57 -3.73 7.83 1.00
C HIS A 57 -2.82 6.72 0.51
N ILE A 58 -1.62 7.08 0.09
CA ILE A 58 -0.67 6.09 -0.42
C ILE A 58 -0.23 5.16 0.70
N GLY A 59 -0.07 5.68 1.92
CA GLY A 59 0.29 4.86 3.07
C GLY A 59 -0.73 3.77 3.35
N GLN A 60 -2.02 4.08 3.23
CA GLN A 60 -3.06 3.06 3.43
C GLN A 60 -3.02 1.99 2.35
N ILE A 61 -2.77 2.40 1.11
CA ILE A 61 -2.66 1.44 0.01
C ILE A 61 -1.46 0.53 0.22
N LEU A 62 -0.33 1.11 0.62
CA LEU A 62 0.87 0.36 0.92
C LEU A 62 0.60 -0.70 2.00
N VAL A 63 -0.05 -0.30 3.09
CA VAL A 63 -0.36 -1.20 4.19
C VAL A 63 -1.20 -2.38 3.70
N ARG A 64 -2.22 -2.11 2.90
CA ARG A 64 -3.10 -3.17 2.42
C ARG A 64 -2.40 -4.14 1.47
N ALA A 65 -1.33 -3.69 0.83
CA ALA A 65 -0.53 -4.55 -0.05
C ALA A 65 0.46 -5.42 0.72
N MET A 66 0.69 -5.11 1.98
CA MET A 66 1.64 -5.85 2.81
C MET A 66 0.93 -7.00 3.51
N ARG A 67 1.14 -8.21 3.02
CA ARG A 67 0.46 -9.41 3.56
C ARG A 67 1.41 -10.51 3.94
N ARG A 68 2.72 -10.28 3.85
CA ARG A 68 3.70 -11.32 4.07
C ARG A 68 4.29 -11.21 5.46
N ARG A 69 4.84 -12.34 5.92
CA ARG A 69 5.49 -12.38 7.22
C ARG A 69 6.60 -11.34 7.33
N GLU A 70 7.33 -11.12 6.24
CA GLU A 70 8.42 -10.16 6.22
C GLU A 70 7.93 -8.73 6.46
N ASP A 71 6.64 -8.48 6.25
CA ASP A 71 6.10 -7.14 6.39
C ASP A 71 5.73 -6.78 7.81
N LEU A 72 5.72 -7.76 8.73
CA LEU A 72 5.25 -7.52 10.10
C LEU A 72 6.03 -6.43 10.81
N ALA A 73 7.36 -6.46 10.70
CA ALA A 73 8.18 -5.46 11.40
C ALA A 73 7.92 -4.05 10.87
N TYR A 74 7.72 -3.92 9.57
CA TYR A 74 7.44 -2.61 8.98
C TYR A 74 6.06 -2.11 9.38
N LEU A 75 5.06 -3.00 9.42
CA LEU A 75 3.73 -2.62 9.85
C LEU A 75 3.73 -2.17 11.32
N GLU A 76 4.48 -2.86 12.17
CA GLU A 76 4.61 -2.45 13.56
C GLU A 76 5.27 -1.07 13.68
N LYS A 77 6.25 -0.81 12.83
CA LYS A 77 6.88 0.50 12.79
C LYS A 77 5.88 1.58 12.40
N LEU A 78 5.00 1.31 11.43
CA LEU A 78 3.99 2.27 11.02
C LEU A 78 3.00 2.54 12.15
N VAL A 79 2.60 1.52 12.91
CA VAL A 79 1.72 1.72 14.05
C VAL A 79 2.36 2.67 15.07
N ALA A 80 3.66 2.56 15.28
CA ALA A 80 4.35 3.35 16.28
C ALA A 80 4.71 4.75 15.79
N GLU A 81 5.01 4.91 14.51
CA GLU A 81 5.68 6.12 14.01
C GLU A 81 4.89 6.92 12.97
N SER A 82 3.86 6.36 12.36
CA SER A 82 3.15 7.09 11.32
C SER A 82 2.45 8.32 11.92
N ARG A 83 2.53 9.44 11.21
CA ARG A 83 1.87 10.67 11.64
C ARG A 83 0.38 10.66 11.32
N HIS A 84 -0.07 9.76 10.45
CA HIS A 84 -1.46 9.71 10.03
C HIS A 84 -2.20 8.62 10.77
N LEU A 85 -3.25 8.98 11.48
CA LEU A 85 -4.04 8.02 12.25
C LEU A 85 -4.62 6.93 11.34
N GLU A 86 -5.06 7.32 10.15
CA GLU A 86 -5.63 6.36 9.20
C GLU A 86 -4.62 5.27 8.81
N VAL A 87 -3.35 5.66 8.61
CA VAL A 87 -2.30 4.69 8.28
C VAL A 87 -2.02 3.79 9.48
N ARG A 88 -1.98 4.37 10.69
CA ARG A 88 -1.75 3.56 11.89
C ARG A 88 -2.86 2.54 12.10
N LYS A 89 -4.11 2.95 11.94
CA LYS A 89 -5.24 2.03 12.11
C LYS A 89 -5.23 0.95 11.04
N ALA A 90 -4.89 1.31 9.81
CA ALA A 90 -4.80 0.32 8.74
C ALA A 90 -3.71 -0.70 9.03
N ALA A 91 -2.56 -0.23 9.54
CA ALA A 91 -1.46 -1.13 9.89
C ALA A 91 -1.85 -2.08 11.02
N GLU A 92 -2.56 -1.58 12.04
CA GLU A 92 -3.04 -2.44 13.12
C GLU A 92 -3.97 -3.52 12.60
N ALA A 93 -4.92 -3.14 11.74
CA ALA A 93 -5.86 -4.09 11.18
C ALA A 93 -5.13 -5.14 10.33
N GLN A 94 -4.14 -4.71 9.57
CA GLN A 94 -3.38 -5.62 8.72
C GLN A 94 -2.57 -6.60 9.57
N LEU A 95 -1.98 -6.16 10.65
CA LEU A 95 -1.26 -7.05 11.57
C LEU A 95 -2.17 -8.13 12.10
N ARG A 96 -3.41 -7.78 12.47
CA ARG A 96 -4.36 -8.76 12.96
C ARG A 96 -4.72 -9.80 11.91
N GLN A 97 -4.70 -9.42 10.65
CA GLN A 97 -5.01 -10.35 9.58
C GLN A 97 -3.84 -11.27 9.24
N ILE A 98 -2.63 -10.73 9.27
CA ILE A 98 -1.45 -11.51 8.89
C ILE A 98 -1.12 -12.58 9.94
N ARG A 99 -1.17 -12.24 11.21
CA ARG A 99 -0.78 -13.15 12.28
C ARG A 99 -1.54 -14.47 12.27
N PRO A 100 -2.89 -14.44 12.22
CA PRO A 100 -3.62 -15.71 12.14
C PRO A 100 -3.32 -16.49 10.87
N ASN A 101 -3.17 -15.80 9.73
CA ASN A 101 -2.91 -16.47 8.47
C ASN A 101 -1.55 -17.16 8.44
N LEU A 102 -0.63 -16.73 9.28
CA LEU A 102 0.67 -17.36 9.39
C LEU A 102 0.70 -18.46 10.45
N GLY A 103 -0.44 -18.75 11.07
CA GLY A 103 -0.52 -19.76 12.12
C GLY A 103 0.12 -19.34 13.41
N MET A 104 0.39 -18.07 13.62
CA MET A 104 1.01 -17.59 14.85
C MET A 104 -0.03 -17.53 15.96
N PRO A 105 0.34 -17.89 17.19
CA PRO A 105 -0.62 -17.76 18.29
C PRO A 105 -0.91 -16.29 18.50
N ASP A 106 -2.15 -16.04 18.89
CA ASP A 106 -2.57 -14.70 19.07
C ASP A 106 -2.27 -14.33 20.46
N GLU A 107 -1.35 -14.38 20.86
CA GLU A 107 -0.99 -14.09 22.04
C GLU A 107 -1.80 -13.61 22.90
N VAL A 108 -2.41 -13.79 22.79
CA VAL A 108 -3.09 -13.51 23.48
C VAL A 108 -3.29 -13.89 24.23
N ALA A 109 -3.08 -14.28 23.98
CA ALA A 109 -3.22 -14.60 24.64
C ALA A 109 -3.10 -14.08 25.64
N GLU A 110 -2.94 -13.71 25.75
CA GLU A 110 -2.92 -13.31 26.59
C GLU A 110 -3.58 -13.07 27.04
#